data_019226490bcf62eca3b393a6aeb284a4
#
_entry.id   019226490bcf62eca3b393a6aeb284a4
#
_cell.length_a   1.000
_cell.length_b   1.000
_cell.length_c   1.000
_cell.angle_alpha   90.00
_cell.angle_beta   90.00
_cell.angle_gamma   90.00
#
_symmetry.space_group_name_H-M   'P 1'
#
loop_
_entity.id
_entity.type
_entity.pdbx_description
1 polymer ?
#
loop_
_entity_poly.entity_id
_entity_poly.type
_entity_poly.pdbx_seq_one_letter_code
_entity_poly.pdbx_strand_id
1 'polypeptide(L)'
;MTGHTPETHKRIRKNQSLNKDDYHHPSEKINQLKKFNFNNLKILELFAGKGNLSKYYNSISQDVLSLSKETTGDSFDYIFKLRFEKKKFDLIDIDSYGYPDKFFPVIFDCLKDKSYLVFTFPVVGVNCLNGITEQHYINFWRSNRPTIGDIVGCITDFSLRNWQLAKLIDVVKIKRIWRFIFLIEKQKATELCHVRNK
;
A
#
# COMPACT_ATOMS: atom_id res chain seq x y z
N MET A 1 26.31 -2.39 -21.81
CA MET A 1 25.37 -3.33 -21.15
C MET A 1 26.18 -4.16 -20.16
N THR A 2 26.23 -3.75 -18.89
CA THR A 2 26.91 -4.53 -17.85
C THR A 2 25.85 -5.42 -17.21
N GLY A 3 25.83 -6.69 -17.67
CA GLY A 3 24.95 -7.71 -17.11
C GLY A 3 25.26 -7.93 -15.64
N HIS A 4 24.29 -7.75 -14.77
CA HIS A 4 24.39 -8.19 -13.39
C HIS A 4 24.45 -9.72 -13.38
N THR A 5 25.58 -10.26 -12.96
CA THR A 5 25.73 -11.71 -12.81
C THR A 5 24.89 -12.21 -11.63
N PRO A 6 24.39 -13.45 -11.65
CA PRO A 6 23.64 -14.06 -10.56
C PRO A 6 24.32 -14.01 -9.17
N GLU A 7 25.64 -13.86 -9.15
CA GLU A 7 26.45 -13.74 -7.94
C GLU A 7 26.24 -12.42 -7.19
N THR A 8 25.94 -11.33 -7.91
CA THR A 8 25.66 -10.03 -7.27
C THR A 8 24.36 -10.11 -6.45
N HIS A 9 23.35 -10.81 -6.94
CA HIS A 9 22.11 -11.05 -6.20
C HIS A 9 22.32 -11.97 -4.98
N LYS A 10 23.21 -12.94 -5.05
CA LYS A 10 23.55 -13.80 -3.90
C LYS A 10 24.29 -13.03 -2.81
N ARG A 11 25.22 -12.11 -3.17
CA ARG A 11 25.93 -11.26 -2.21
C ARG A 11 25.00 -10.29 -1.47
N ILE A 12 24.10 -9.64 -2.18
CA ILE A 12 23.09 -8.74 -1.58
C ILE A 12 22.20 -9.52 -0.60
N ARG A 13 21.77 -10.73 -0.96
CA ARG A 13 20.98 -11.60 -0.07
C ARG A 13 21.74 -12.08 1.17
N LYS A 14 23.05 -12.35 1.06
CA LYS A 14 23.88 -12.83 2.17
C LYS A 14 24.12 -11.74 3.22
N ASN A 15 24.31 -10.50 2.81
CA ASN A 15 24.46 -9.36 3.71
C ASN A 15 23.12 -8.87 4.32
N GLN A 16 21.99 -9.21 3.72
CA GLN A 16 20.64 -8.91 4.25
C GLN A 16 20.17 -9.92 5.31
N SER A 17 20.89 -11.05 5.49
CA SER A 17 20.44 -12.09 6.42
C SER A 17 20.72 -11.80 7.89
N LEU A 18 21.54 -10.81 8.20
CA LEU A 18 22.02 -10.57 9.58
C LEU A 18 21.09 -9.72 10.46
N ASN A 19 20.13 -8.95 9.89
CA ASN A 19 19.16 -8.18 10.68
C ASN A 19 17.83 -8.00 9.91
N LYS A 20 17.13 -9.09 9.59
CA LYS A 20 15.86 -9.06 8.87
C LYS A 20 14.73 -8.32 9.60
N ASP A 21 14.80 -8.15 10.89
CA ASP A 21 13.73 -7.56 11.69
C ASP A 21 13.76 -6.03 11.73
N ASP A 22 14.95 -5.42 11.55
CA ASP A 22 15.12 -3.95 11.58
C ASP A 22 14.59 -3.20 10.35
N TYR A 23 14.36 -3.88 9.24
CA TYR A 23 13.90 -3.23 8.00
C TYR A 23 12.40 -3.01 7.92
N HIS A 24 11.61 -3.71 8.74
CA HIS A 24 10.14 -3.65 8.68
C HIS A 24 9.54 -2.55 9.54
N HIS A 25 10.27 -2.04 10.52
CA HIS A 25 9.84 -0.96 11.41
C HIS A 25 8.42 -1.13 11.95
N PRO A 26 8.07 -2.30 12.52
CA PRO A 26 6.69 -2.56 12.95
C PRO A 26 6.24 -1.60 14.05
N SER A 27 7.13 -1.21 14.97
CA SER A 27 6.81 -0.30 16.07
C SER A 27 6.37 1.07 15.57
N GLU A 28 7.11 1.64 14.62
CA GLU A 28 6.81 2.97 14.04
C GLU A 28 5.51 2.93 13.23
N LYS A 29 5.28 1.84 12.47
CA LYS A 29 4.03 1.64 11.73
C LYS A 29 2.84 1.52 12.67
N ILE A 30 2.95 0.74 13.73
CA ILE A 30 1.92 0.59 14.76
C ILE A 30 1.67 1.92 15.47
N ASN A 31 2.71 2.69 15.81
CA ASN A 31 2.57 4.01 16.42
C ASN A 31 1.81 4.99 15.51
N GLN A 32 2.00 4.90 14.20
CA GLN A 32 1.19 5.68 13.25
C GLN A 32 -0.28 5.26 13.33
N LEU A 33 -0.56 3.96 13.26
CA LEU A 33 -1.93 3.43 13.29
C LEU A 33 -2.68 3.77 14.58
N LYS A 34 -1.99 3.79 15.71
CA LYS A 34 -2.57 4.13 17.03
C LYS A 34 -3.09 5.56 17.14
N LYS A 35 -2.72 6.46 16.23
CA LYS A 35 -3.27 7.83 16.19
C LYS A 35 -4.73 7.86 15.77
N PHE A 36 -5.25 6.75 15.21
CA PHE A 36 -6.58 6.64 14.66
C PHE A 36 -7.37 5.54 15.35
N ASN A 37 -8.69 5.68 15.35
CA ASN A 37 -9.58 4.64 15.87
C ASN A 37 -9.94 3.67 14.75
N PHE A 38 -9.23 2.55 14.67
CA PHE A 38 -9.48 1.46 13.73
C PHE A 38 -10.13 0.23 14.39
N ASN A 39 -10.70 0.40 15.60
CA ASN A 39 -11.32 -0.69 16.34
C ASN A 39 -12.52 -1.27 15.59
N ASN A 40 -12.65 -2.59 15.62
CA ASN A 40 -13.77 -3.35 15.06
C ASN A 40 -13.98 -3.17 13.54
N LEU A 41 -12.98 -2.68 12.82
CA LEU A 41 -13.01 -2.60 11.37
C LEU A 41 -12.76 -3.97 10.75
N LYS A 42 -13.36 -4.22 9.58
CA LYS A 42 -12.97 -5.34 8.73
C LYS A 42 -11.69 -4.99 7.99
N ILE A 43 -10.59 -5.68 8.32
CA ILE A 43 -9.24 -5.34 7.89
C ILE A 43 -8.69 -6.38 6.92
N LEU A 44 -8.10 -5.91 5.82
CA LEU A 44 -7.27 -6.70 4.92
C LEU A 44 -5.83 -6.23 5.03
N GLU A 45 -4.94 -7.10 5.48
CA GLU A 45 -3.50 -6.86 5.49
C GLU A 45 -2.85 -7.67 4.37
N LEU A 46 -2.26 -6.97 3.41
CA LEU A 46 -1.45 -7.57 2.36
C LEU A 46 0.02 -7.58 2.80
N PHE A 47 0.72 -8.70 2.54
CA PHE A 47 2.13 -8.88 2.91
C PHE A 47 2.38 -8.95 4.43
N ALA A 48 1.55 -9.71 5.14
CA ALA A 48 1.65 -9.89 6.59
C ALA A 48 3.03 -10.36 7.08
N GLY A 49 3.82 -11.00 6.22
CA GLY A 49 5.18 -11.47 6.53
C GLY A 49 5.21 -12.29 7.81
N LYS A 50 5.98 -11.86 8.81
CA LYS A 50 6.05 -12.52 10.13
C LYS A 50 4.86 -12.21 11.04
N GLY A 51 3.84 -11.49 10.58
CA GLY A 51 2.62 -11.20 11.31
C GLY A 51 2.77 -10.14 12.42
N ASN A 52 3.75 -9.26 12.35
CA ASN A 52 3.93 -8.22 13.36
C ASN A 52 2.78 -7.19 13.35
N LEU A 53 2.33 -6.74 12.18
CA LEU A 53 1.16 -5.88 12.06
C LEU A 53 -0.13 -6.68 12.27
N SER A 54 -0.19 -7.93 11.83
CA SER A 54 -1.34 -8.82 12.07
C SER A 54 -1.67 -8.95 13.54
N LYS A 55 -0.65 -9.09 14.42
CA LYS A 55 -0.84 -9.14 15.88
C LYS A 55 -1.51 -7.86 16.39
N TYR A 56 -1.10 -6.69 15.89
CA TYR A 56 -1.72 -5.44 16.26
C TYR A 56 -3.17 -5.38 15.74
N TYR A 57 -3.41 -5.69 14.47
CA TYR A 57 -4.75 -5.67 13.90
C TYR A 57 -5.70 -6.64 14.62
N ASN A 58 -5.24 -7.87 14.95
CA ASN A 58 -6.02 -8.83 15.72
C ASN A 58 -6.30 -8.39 17.17
N SER A 59 -5.51 -7.46 17.73
CA SER A 59 -5.78 -6.89 19.04
C SER A 59 -6.88 -5.82 19.04
N ILE A 60 -7.20 -5.26 17.89
CA ILE A 60 -8.19 -4.16 17.74
C ILE A 60 -9.43 -4.55 16.93
N SER A 61 -9.39 -5.69 16.24
CA SER A 61 -10.50 -6.19 15.43
C SER A 61 -10.55 -7.70 15.41
N GLN A 62 -11.77 -8.27 15.34
CA GLN A 62 -12.00 -9.71 15.19
C GLN A 62 -12.11 -10.14 13.71
N ASP A 63 -12.29 -9.21 12.78
CA ASP A 63 -12.44 -9.49 11.33
C ASP A 63 -11.19 -9.02 10.57
N VAL A 64 -10.10 -9.77 10.76
CA VAL A 64 -8.80 -9.48 10.11
C VAL A 64 -8.42 -10.62 9.18
N LEU A 65 -8.22 -10.28 7.91
CA LEU A 65 -7.66 -11.18 6.91
C LEU A 65 -6.23 -10.75 6.59
N SER A 66 -5.25 -11.50 7.08
CA SER A 66 -3.82 -11.25 6.83
C SER A 66 -3.30 -12.23 5.78
N LEU A 67 -2.74 -11.70 4.71
CA LEU A 67 -2.20 -12.47 3.58
C LEU A 67 -0.68 -12.54 3.67
N SER A 68 -0.14 -13.75 3.69
CA SER A 68 1.30 -14.00 3.57
C SER A 68 1.58 -14.95 2.42
N LYS A 69 2.81 -14.90 1.89
CA LYS A 69 3.21 -15.79 0.80
C LYS A 69 3.10 -17.27 1.18
N GLU A 70 3.34 -17.59 2.46
CA GLU A 70 3.31 -18.95 2.96
C GLU A 70 1.88 -19.49 3.08
N THR A 71 0.91 -18.62 3.38
CA THR A 71 -0.47 -19.05 3.68
C THR A 71 -1.43 -18.88 2.51
N THR A 72 -1.22 -17.89 1.67
CA THR A 72 -2.19 -17.50 0.63
C THR A 72 -1.61 -17.44 -0.78
N GLY A 73 -0.31 -17.64 -0.93
CA GLY A 73 0.38 -17.48 -2.21
C GLY A 73 0.64 -16.01 -2.59
N ASP A 74 0.53 -15.67 -3.87
CA ASP A 74 0.74 -14.29 -4.32
C ASP A 74 -0.43 -13.39 -3.89
N SER A 75 -0.13 -12.34 -3.14
CA SER A 75 -1.12 -11.38 -2.65
C SER A 75 -1.86 -10.68 -3.80
N PHE A 76 -1.23 -10.55 -4.96
CA PHE A 76 -1.85 -9.93 -6.12
C PHE A 76 -2.94 -10.82 -6.71
N ASP A 77 -2.68 -12.11 -6.88
CA ASP A 77 -3.69 -13.07 -7.35
C ASP A 77 -4.85 -13.15 -6.37
N TYR A 78 -4.54 -13.12 -5.07
CA TYR A 78 -5.57 -13.22 -4.05
C TYR A 78 -6.49 -11.99 -4.01
N ILE A 79 -5.99 -10.78 -4.23
CA ILE A 79 -6.83 -9.57 -4.28
C ILE A 79 -7.82 -9.61 -5.45
N PHE A 80 -7.44 -10.19 -6.60
CA PHE A 80 -8.37 -10.42 -7.71
C PHE A 80 -9.50 -11.38 -7.34
N LYS A 81 -9.18 -12.45 -6.60
CA LYS A 81 -10.18 -13.36 -6.06
C LYS A 81 -11.16 -12.63 -5.14
N LEU A 82 -10.67 -11.83 -4.19
CA LEU A 82 -11.50 -11.04 -3.29
C LEU A 82 -12.40 -10.05 -4.04
N ARG A 83 -11.86 -9.40 -5.08
CA ARG A 83 -12.63 -8.53 -5.97
C ARG A 83 -13.74 -9.30 -6.67
N PHE A 84 -13.42 -10.45 -7.26
CA PHE A 84 -14.40 -11.30 -7.94
C PHE A 84 -15.51 -11.77 -6.98
N GLU A 85 -15.16 -12.12 -5.74
CA GLU A 85 -16.09 -12.48 -4.67
C GLU A 85 -16.84 -11.27 -4.08
N LYS A 86 -16.61 -10.05 -4.59
CA LYS A 86 -17.19 -8.78 -4.11
C LYS A 86 -16.94 -8.53 -2.61
N LYS A 87 -15.83 -9.02 -2.08
CA LYS A 87 -15.45 -8.79 -0.68
C LYS A 87 -15.08 -7.32 -0.49
N LYS A 88 -15.55 -6.73 0.61
CA LYS A 88 -15.32 -5.33 0.97
C LYS A 88 -14.70 -5.22 2.35
N PHE A 89 -13.80 -4.24 2.52
CA PHE A 89 -13.05 -4.00 3.75
C PHE A 89 -13.18 -2.54 4.18
N ASP A 90 -13.11 -2.31 5.49
CA ASP A 90 -13.08 -0.97 6.08
C ASP A 90 -11.67 -0.39 6.07
N LEU A 91 -10.65 -1.26 6.11
CA LEU A 91 -9.26 -0.88 6.03
C LEU A 91 -8.50 -1.90 5.19
N ILE A 92 -7.70 -1.41 4.23
CA ILE A 92 -6.73 -2.24 3.50
C ILE A 92 -5.34 -1.68 3.71
N ASP A 93 -4.42 -2.53 4.17
CA ASP A 93 -3.01 -2.21 4.40
C ASP A 93 -2.12 -2.95 3.40
N ILE A 94 -1.37 -2.20 2.60
CA ILE A 94 -0.42 -2.71 1.59
C ILE A 94 1.00 -2.45 2.08
N ASP A 95 1.54 -3.36 2.87
CA ASP A 95 2.92 -3.27 3.37
C ASP A 95 3.92 -4.02 2.48
N SER A 96 3.92 -3.67 1.19
CA SER A 96 4.76 -4.34 0.19
C SER A 96 6.26 -4.01 0.33
N TYR A 97 7.12 -4.96 -0.08
CA TYR A 97 8.58 -4.75 -0.19
C TYR A 97 8.99 -3.85 -1.34
N GLY A 98 8.06 -3.49 -2.20
CA GLY A 98 8.27 -2.68 -3.39
C GLY A 98 7.18 -1.64 -3.53
N TYR A 99 7.00 -1.16 -4.76
CA TYR A 99 5.96 -0.19 -5.05
C TYR A 99 4.58 -0.83 -5.01
N PRO A 100 3.59 -0.17 -4.38
CA PRO A 100 2.23 -0.69 -4.25
C PRO A 100 1.37 -0.48 -5.51
N ASP A 101 1.91 0.14 -6.57
CA ASP A 101 1.20 0.59 -7.77
C ASP A 101 0.35 -0.50 -8.44
N LYS A 102 0.84 -1.72 -8.52
CA LYS A 102 0.10 -2.83 -9.14
C LYS A 102 -1.24 -3.16 -8.46
N PHE A 103 -1.42 -2.79 -7.20
CA PHE A 103 -2.64 -3.05 -6.46
C PHE A 103 -3.73 -1.99 -6.69
N PHE A 104 -3.36 -0.76 -7.02
CA PHE A 104 -4.31 0.34 -7.10
C PHE A 104 -5.43 0.16 -8.13
N PRO A 105 -5.21 -0.47 -9.30
CA PRO A 105 -6.31 -0.72 -10.23
C PRO A 105 -7.42 -1.63 -9.68
N VAL A 106 -7.12 -2.40 -8.63
CA VAL A 106 -8.04 -3.43 -8.09
C VAL A 106 -8.51 -3.10 -6.68
N ILE A 107 -7.65 -2.46 -5.88
CA ILE A 107 -7.89 -2.29 -4.45
C ILE A 107 -9.12 -1.46 -4.13
N PHE A 108 -9.40 -0.42 -4.93
CA PHE A 108 -10.55 0.45 -4.75
C PHE A 108 -11.89 -0.30 -4.86
N ASP A 109 -11.93 -1.36 -5.68
CA ASP A 109 -13.09 -2.25 -5.77
C ASP A 109 -13.28 -3.13 -4.52
N CYS A 110 -12.29 -3.23 -3.65
CA CYS A 110 -12.35 -3.99 -2.40
C CYS A 110 -12.59 -3.09 -1.17
N LEU A 111 -12.64 -1.77 -1.34
CA LEU A 111 -12.92 -0.83 -0.27
C LEU A 111 -14.43 -0.62 -0.11
N LYS A 112 -14.89 -0.41 1.14
CA LYS A 112 -16.26 0.03 1.45
C LYS A 112 -16.46 1.51 1.08
N ASP A 113 -17.70 1.98 1.14
CA ASP A 113 -18.09 3.35 0.79
C ASP A 113 -17.39 4.43 1.65
N LYS A 114 -17.08 4.10 2.91
CA LYS A 114 -16.18 4.87 3.77
C LYS A 114 -15.18 3.92 4.38
N SER A 115 -13.90 4.13 4.07
CA SER A 115 -12.85 3.16 4.37
C SER A 115 -11.47 3.82 4.41
N TYR A 116 -10.46 3.05 4.77
CA TYR A 116 -9.08 3.51 4.86
C TYR A 116 -8.18 2.70 3.93
N LEU A 117 -7.31 3.40 3.23
CA LEU A 117 -6.22 2.81 2.47
C LEU A 117 -4.91 3.18 3.14
N VAL A 118 -4.19 2.17 3.60
CA VAL A 118 -2.85 2.31 4.17
C VAL A 118 -1.84 1.65 3.25
N PHE A 119 -0.72 2.29 2.99
CA PHE A 119 0.34 1.64 2.22
C PHE A 119 1.72 2.19 2.54
N THR A 120 2.72 1.36 2.28
CA THR A 120 4.14 1.69 2.38
C THR A 120 4.69 1.98 0.99
N PHE A 121 5.44 3.09 0.86
CA PHE A 121 6.12 3.50 -0.36
C PHE A 121 7.62 3.63 -0.12
N PRO A 122 8.49 2.97 -0.88
CA PRO A 122 9.94 3.06 -0.70
C PRO A 122 10.47 4.42 -1.17
N VAL A 123 11.17 5.15 -0.28
CA VAL A 123 11.89 6.39 -0.60
C VAL A 123 13.33 6.03 -0.99
N VAL A 124 13.50 5.29 -2.05
CA VAL A 124 14.84 4.92 -2.54
C VAL A 124 15.08 5.60 -3.87
N GLY A 125 16.24 6.23 -3.99
CA GLY A 125 16.66 6.79 -5.27
C GLY A 125 16.73 5.69 -6.34
N VAL A 126 16.53 6.10 -7.57
CA VAL A 126 16.52 5.24 -8.78
C VAL A 126 17.65 4.23 -8.85
N ASN A 127 18.81 4.54 -8.24
CA ASN A 127 19.99 3.69 -8.26
C ASN A 127 19.94 2.50 -7.27
N CYS A 128 18.96 2.44 -6.39
CA CYS A 128 18.90 1.42 -5.34
C CYS A 128 17.94 0.27 -5.65
N LEU A 129 17.02 0.45 -6.58
CA LEU A 129 16.08 -0.58 -7.03
C LEU A 129 16.17 -0.63 -8.56
N ASN A 130 16.73 -1.71 -9.07
CA ASN A 130 16.95 -1.95 -10.50
C ASN A 130 15.66 -1.92 -11.37
N GLY A 131 14.52 -1.58 -10.81
CA GLY A 131 13.25 -1.56 -11.49
C GLY A 131 12.60 -0.19 -11.66
N ILE A 132 13.12 0.87 -11.03
CA ILE A 132 12.46 2.21 -11.11
C ILE A 132 12.82 2.98 -12.37
N THR A 133 13.81 2.54 -13.10
CA THR A 133 14.16 3.11 -14.41
C THR A 133 13.19 2.68 -15.51
N GLU A 134 12.27 1.79 -15.23
CA GLU A 134 11.28 1.37 -16.20
C GLU A 134 10.27 2.48 -16.45
N GLN A 135 10.05 2.78 -17.73
CA GLN A 135 9.22 3.91 -18.17
C GLN A 135 7.80 3.86 -17.61
N HIS A 136 7.25 2.65 -17.35
CA HIS A 136 5.91 2.52 -16.77
C HIS A 136 5.82 3.07 -15.34
N TYR A 137 6.87 2.96 -14.53
CA TYR A 137 6.90 3.56 -13.19
C TYR A 137 6.94 5.09 -13.26
N ILE A 138 7.74 5.63 -14.21
CA ILE A 138 7.78 7.07 -14.45
C ILE A 138 6.40 7.57 -14.88
N ASN A 139 5.76 6.86 -15.79
CA ASN A 139 4.43 7.21 -16.27
C ASN A 139 3.36 7.07 -15.18
N PHE A 140 3.47 6.04 -14.34
CA PHE A 140 2.53 5.81 -13.25
C PHE A 140 2.65 6.89 -12.17
N TRP A 141 3.87 7.11 -11.66
CA TRP A 141 4.13 8.05 -10.57
C TRP A 141 4.42 9.47 -11.05
N ARG A 142 4.40 9.73 -12.37
CA ARG A 142 4.71 11.01 -13.02
C ARG A 142 6.12 11.52 -12.74
N SER A 143 6.97 10.72 -12.12
CA SER A 143 8.33 11.07 -11.76
C SER A 143 9.18 9.84 -11.49
N ASN A 144 10.46 9.90 -11.80
CA ASN A 144 11.44 8.90 -11.38
C ASN A 144 11.85 9.05 -9.90
N ARG A 145 11.43 10.14 -9.27
CA ARG A 145 11.59 10.42 -7.82
C ARG A 145 10.30 11.03 -7.27
N PRO A 146 9.26 10.23 -7.11
CA PRO A 146 7.96 10.73 -6.68
C PRO A 146 8.06 11.47 -5.35
N THR A 147 7.48 12.65 -5.31
CA THR A 147 7.23 13.41 -4.09
C THR A 147 5.95 12.91 -3.41
N ILE A 148 5.70 13.36 -2.18
CA ILE A 148 4.42 13.12 -1.51
C ILE A 148 3.26 13.63 -2.37
N GLY A 149 3.42 14.81 -3.00
CA GLY A 149 2.40 15.38 -3.89
C GLY A 149 2.09 14.51 -5.11
N ASP A 150 3.12 13.94 -5.74
CA ASP A 150 2.94 13.03 -6.89
C ASP A 150 2.18 11.77 -6.48
N ILE A 151 2.52 11.21 -5.31
CA ILE A 151 1.86 10.01 -4.79
C ILE A 151 0.40 10.31 -4.45
N VAL A 152 0.13 11.43 -3.76
CA VAL A 152 -1.24 11.86 -3.45
C VAL A 152 -2.05 12.08 -4.72
N GLY A 153 -1.46 12.76 -5.72
CA GLY A 153 -2.10 12.98 -7.03
C GLY A 153 -2.48 11.66 -7.72
N CYS A 154 -1.57 10.70 -7.75
CA CYS A 154 -1.84 9.37 -8.33
C CYS A 154 -2.98 8.65 -7.60
N ILE A 155 -2.96 8.62 -6.25
CA ILE A 155 -4.02 7.97 -5.47
C ILE A 155 -5.37 8.67 -5.69
N THR A 156 -5.38 10.00 -5.74
CA THR A 156 -6.60 10.78 -6.04
C THR A 156 -7.16 10.43 -7.40
N ASP A 157 -6.31 10.37 -8.44
CA ASP A 157 -6.74 9.99 -9.79
C ASP A 157 -7.34 8.58 -9.84
N PHE A 158 -6.72 7.60 -9.16
CA PHE A 158 -7.26 6.24 -9.09
C PHE A 158 -8.59 6.18 -8.34
N SER A 159 -8.70 6.91 -7.22
CA SER A 159 -9.95 6.96 -6.45
C SER A 159 -11.08 7.57 -7.26
N LEU A 160 -10.84 8.67 -7.97
CA LEU A 160 -11.84 9.34 -8.80
C LEU A 160 -12.34 8.45 -9.96
N ARG A 161 -11.47 7.66 -10.57
CA ARG A 161 -11.87 6.67 -11.60
C ARG A 161 -12.82 5.61 -11.05
N ASN A 162 -12.80 5.37 -9.73
CA ASN A 162 -13.67 4.44 -9.01
C ASN A 162 -14.84 5.14 -8.30
N TRP A 163 -15.14 6.40 -8.65
CA TRP A 163 -16.18 7.19 -8.02
C TRP A 163 -15.98 7.34 -6.50
N GLN A 164 -14.74 7.46 -6.10
CA GLN A 164 -14.32 7.63 -4.71
C GLN A 164 -13.44 8.88 -4.59
N LEU A 165 -13.43 9.50 -3.43
CA LEU A 165 -12.54 10.59 -3.08
C LEU A 165 -11.51 10.09 -2.06
N ALA A 166 -10.24 10.19 -2.41
CA ALA A 166 -9.13 9.91 -1.49
C ALA A 166 -8.66 11.20 -0.81
N LYS A 167 -8.66 11.20 0.50
CA LYS A 167 -8.15 12.29 1.33
C LYS A 167 -6.96 11.79 2.15
N LEU A 168 -5.77 12.34 1.93
CA LEU A 168 -4.62 12.07 2.79
C LEU A 168 -4.92 12.55 4.21
N ILE A 169 -4.84 11.64 5.20
CA ILE A 169 -5.06 11.99 6.62
C ILE A 169 -3.80 11.91 7.45
N ASP A 170 -2.82 11.08 7.05
CA ASP A 170 -1.50 11.04 7.69
C ASP A 170 -0.43 10.51 6.74
N VAL A 171 0.78 11.01 6.88
CA VAL A 171 1.97 10.46 6.24
C VAL A 171 3.15 10.56 7.19
N VAL A 172 3.86 9.44 7.35
CA VAL A 172 5.10 9.41 8.14
C VAL A 172 6.26 8.91 7.31
N LYS A 173 7.43 9.50 7.54
CA LYS A 173 8.69 8.99 7.00
C LYS A 173 9.33 8.09 8.05
N ILE A 174 9.53 6.84 7.69
CA ILE A 174 10.19 5.84 8.52
C ILE A 174 11.44 5.40 7.77
N LYS A 175 12.62 5.93 8.15
CA LYS A 175 13.89 5.67 7.47
C LYS A 175 13.82 5.86 5.94
N ARG A 176 13.75 4.78 5.16
CA ARG A 176 13.72 4.78 3.69
C ARG A 176 12.35 4.49 3.11
N ILE A 177 11.31 4.63 3.91
CA ILE A 177 9.93 4.46 3.45
C ILE A 177 9.09 5.64 3.87
N TRP A 178 8.07 5.95 3.08
CA TRP A 178 6.90 6.71 3.51
C TRP A 178 5.74 5.75 3.74
N ARG A 179 4.98 5.99 4.79
CA ARG A 179 3.75 5.27 5.05
C ARG A 179 2.59 6.24 5.06
N PHE A 180 1.65 5.99 4.17
CA PHE A 180 0.49 6.84 3.92
C PHE A 180 -0.75 6.23 4.54
N ILE A 181 -1.66 7.09 5.03
CA ILE A 181 -3.02 6.73 5.41
C ILE A 181 -3.96 7.68 4.69
N PHE A 182 -4.86 7.11 3.89
CA PHE A 182 -5.93 7.83 3.20
C PHE A 182 -7.28 7.43 3.76
N LEU A 183 -8.17 8.40 3.95
CA LEU A 183 -9.60 8.19 4.04
C LEU A 183 -10.16 8.14 2.62
N ILE A 184 -10.91 7.09 2.30
CA ILE A 184 -11.57 6.89 1.01
C ILE A 184 -13.07 6.97 1.23
N GLU A 185 -13.74 7.85 0.48
CA GLU A 185 -15.20 8.08 0.57
C GLU A 185 -15.83 7.97 -0.80
N LYS A 186 -16.87 7.14 -0.92
CA LYS A 186 -17.62 7.02 -2.17
C LYS A 186 -18.42 8.28 -2.42
N GLN A 187 -18.31 8.79 -3.64
CA GLN A 187 -19.07 9.96 -4.06
C GLN A 187 -20.41 9.56 -4.66
N LYS A 188 -21.47 10.26 -4.31
CA LYS A 188 -22.76 10.13 -4.98
C LYS A 188 -22.68 10.87 -6.33
N ALA A 189 -23.26 10.29 -7.37
CA ALA A 189 -23.23 10.88 -8.72
C ALA A 189 -23.78 12.33 -8.75
N THR A 190 -24.73 12.66 -7.87
CA THR A 190 -25.30 14.01 -7.72
C THR A 190 -24.31 15.05 -7.19
N GLU A 191 -23.31 14.67 -6.40
CA GLU A 191 -22.34 15.61 -5.81
C GLU A 191 -21.26 16.04 -6.82
N LEU A 192 -20.95 15.19 -7.80
CA LEU A 192 -19.95 15.47 -8.83
C LEU A 192 -20.48 16.42 -9.93
N CYS A 193 -21.80 16.48 -10.16
CA CYS A 193 -22.40 17.38 -11.12
C CYS A 193 -22.35 18.84 -10.67
N HIS A 194 -22.28 19.13 -9.38
CA HIS A 194 -22.24 20.50 -8.87
C HIS A 194 -20.85 21.15 -8.94
N VAL A 195 -19.79 20.38 -9.06
CA VAL A 195 -18.40 20.91 -9.15
C VAL A 195 -18.09 21.45 -10.55
N ARG A 196 -18.82 21.03 -11.61
CA ARG A 196 -18.61 21.50 -12.98
C ARG A 196 -19.27 22.84 -13.32
N ASN A 197 -20.13 23.35 -12.44
CA ASN A 197 -20.91 24.58 -12.68
C ASN A 197 -20.51 25.74 -11.76
N LYS A 198 -19.35 25.71 -11.16
CA LYS A 198 -18.70 26.81 -10.46
C LYS A 198 -17.29 27.03 -11.07
#